data_026d242c6ae870dd80592a968618f6ac
#
_entry.id   026d242c6ae870dd80592a968618f6ac
#
_cell.length_a   1.000
_cell.length_b   1.000
_cell.length_c   1.000
_cell.angle_alpha   90.00
_cell.angle_beta   90.00
_cell.angle_gamma   90.00
#
_symmetry.space_group_name_H-M   'P 1'
#
loop_
_entity.id
_entity.type
_entity.pdbx_description
1 polymer ?
#
loop_
_entity_poly.entity_id
_entity_poly.type
_entity_poly.pdbx_seq_one_letter_code
_entity_poly.pdbx_strand_id
1 'polypeptide(L)'
;KYKEYVIEDLKIRQILLEKLKNAGVSDIQIERSSNKLKVFIYVARPGILIGRGGTGLDELKKFLILKLNIKDKNVLEIVPRDIKSTDLSAYLVAQSVVEQLVKRMSAQRVMNQVIDRVMRAGAKGVRIVLSGRIGGADIARRERKAAGVMPLHTLRQDIDFVSIPAMTKRGYVGVKVWINKGEVEI
;
A
#
# COMPACT_ATOMS: atom_id res chain seq x y z
N LYS A 1 18.54 -15.93 16.33
CA LYS A 1 18.37 -16.11 14.85
C LYS A 1 17.00 -15.65 14.35
N TYR A 2 15.84 -16.22 14.83
CA TYR A 2 14.50 -15.82 14.36
C TYR A 2 14.19 -14.33 14.61
N LYS A 3 14.44 -13.84 15.83
CA LYS A 3 14.26 -12.43 16.20
C LYS A 3 15.08 -11.49 15.29
N GLU A 4 16.30 -11.86 14.97
CA GLU A 4 17.19 -11.08 14.09
C GLU A 4 16.61 -10.99 12.69
N TYR A 5 16.14 -12.12 12.13
CA TYR A 5 15.51 -12.16 10.81
C TYR A 5 14.24 -11.30 10.71
N VAL A 6 13.39 -11.35 11.73
CA VAL A 6 12.17 -10.53 11.76
C VAL A 6 12.53 -9.03 11.80
N ILE A 7 13.54 -8.64 12.58
CA ILE A 7 13.99 -7.24 12.63
C ILE A 7 14.57 -6.79 11.29
N GLU A 8 15.34 -7.66 10.63
CA GLU A 8 15.86 -7.37 9.28
C GLU A 8 14.74 -7.23 8.27
N ASP A 9 13.72 -8.11 8.27
CA ASP A 9 12.58 -8.04 7.37
C ASP A 9 11.78 -6.75 7.56
N LEU A 10 11.58 -6.33 8.79
CA LEU A 10 10.95 -5.04 9.09
C LEU A 10 11.76 -3.86 8.55
N LYS A 11 13.08 -3.87 8.71
CA LYS A 11 13.97 -2.85 8.15
C LYS A 11 13.91 -2.83 6.62
N ILE A 12 13.93 -4.00 5.96
CA ILE A 12 13.80 -4.11 4.50
C ILE A 12 12.50 -3.48 4.04
N ARG A 13 11.37 -3.83 4.67
CA ARG A 13 10.05 -3.29 4.34
C ARG A 13 10.01 -1.76 4.48
N GLN A 14 10.51 -1.22 5.59
CA GLN A 14 10.54 0.22 5.82
C GLN A 14 11.35 0.96 4.75
N ILE A 15 12.57 0.49 4.48
CA ILE A 15 13.47 1.08 3.48
C ILE A 15 12.85 1.07 2.09
N LEU A 16 12.23 -0.05 1.69
CA LEU A 16 11.58 -0.18 0.39
C LEU A 16 10.35 0.72 0.27
N LEU A 17 9.51 0.79 1.29
CA LEU A 17 8.33 1.66 1.31
C LEU A 17 8.71 3.14 1.21
N GLU A 18 9.80 3.55 1.87
CA GLU A 18 10.30 4.94 1.80
C GLU A 18 10.84 5.29 0.41
N LYS A 19 11.66 4.42 -0.18
CA LYS A 19 12.26 4.68 -1.50
C LYS A 19 11.27 4.57 -2.65
N LEU A 20 10.31 3.66 -2.54
CA LEU A 20 9.39 3.31 -3.62
C LEU A 20 8.03 3.98 -3.50
N LYS A 21 7.90 5.06 -2.73
CA LYS A 21 6.64 5.83 -2.61
C LYS A 21 6.02 6.16 -3.96
N ASN A 22 6.83 6.54 -4.95
CA ASN A 22 6.37 6.92 -6.28
C ASN A 22 6.01 5.74 -7.20
N ALA A 23 6.48 4.54 -6.90
CA ALA A 23 6.21 3.34 -7.68
C ALA A 23 4.84 2.71 -7.35
N GLY A 24 4.23 3.09 -6.22
CA GLY A 24 2.95 2.54 -5.77
C GLY A 24 3.10 1.08 -5.34
N VAL A 25 3.84 0.84 -4.26
CA VAL A 25 4.02 -0.51 -3.69
C VAL A 25 2.76 -0.89 -2.95
N SER A 26 2.17 -2.05 -3.25
CA SER A 26 1.00 -2.61 -2.55
C SER A 26 1.42 -3.55 -1.43
N ASP A 27 2.32 -4.49 -1.72
CA ASP A 27 2.79 -5.48 -0.75
C ASP A 27 4.25 -5.85 -1.02
N ILE A 28 4.93 -6.33 0.02
CA ILE A 28 6.31 -6.81 -0.04
C ILE A 28 6.35 -8.17 0.64
N GLN A 29 6.64 -9.21 -0.12
CA GLN A 29 6.84 -10.56 0.38
C GLN A 29 8.31 -10.90 0.40
N ILE A 30 8.78 -11.47 1.50
CA ILE A 30 10.18 -11.81 1.71
C ILE A 30 10.28 -13.32 1.94
N GLU A 31 10.98 -13.99 1.04
CA GLU A 31 11.29 -15.41 1.16
C GLU A 31 12.76 -15.60 1.51
N ARG A 32 13.03 -16.38 2.55
CA ARG A 32 14.38 -16.72 2.98
C ARG A 32 14.65 -18.21 2.75
N SER A 33 15.67 -18.50 1.98
CA SER A 33 16.29 -19.83 1.88
C SER A 33 17.67 -19.81 2.54
N SER A 34 18.29 -20.96 2.71
CA SER A 34 19.60 -21.09 3.37
C SER A 34 20.66 -20.12 2.84
N ASN A 35 20.68 -19.87 1.52
CA ASN A 35 21.69 -19.03 0.87
C ASN A 35 21.11 -17.93 -0.03
N LYS A 36 19.78 -17.72 -0.02
CA LYS A 36 19.12 -16.71 -0.87
C LYS A 36 18.03 -15.98 -0.12
N LEU A 37 17.98 -14.67 -0.29
CA LEU A 37 16.94 -13.78 0.17
C LEU A 37 16.20 -13.25 -1.05
N LYS A 38 14.96 -13.70 -1.29
CA LYS A 38 14.13 -13.23 -2.38
C LYS A 38 13.11 -12.22 -1.84
N VAL A 39 13.07 -11.06 -2.47
CA VAL A 39 12.12 -10.00 -2.12
C VAL A 39 11.20 -9.78 -3.32
N PHE A 40 9.94 -10.20 -3.18
CA PHE A 40 8.90 -9.93 -4.17
C PHE A 40 8.25 -8.59 -3.83
N ILE A 41 8.27 -7.68 -4.79
CA ILE A 41 7.68 -6.35 -4.62
C ILE A 41 6.49 -6.22 -5.57
N TYR A 42 5.29 -6.14 -5.01
CA TYR A 42 4.07 -5.93 -5.77
C TYR A 42 3.88 -4.43 -6.01
N VAL A 43 4.01 -4.00 -7.25
CA VAL A 43 4.00 -2.58 -7.64
C VAL A 43 2.97 -2.28 -8.71
N ALA A 44 2.38 -1.09 -8.63
CA ALA A 44 1.46 -0.57 -9.64
C ALA A 44 2.18 -0.15 -10.93
N ARG A 45 3.45 0.27 -10.81
CA ARG A 45 4.26 0.80 -11.93
C ARG A 45 5.64 0.16 -11.94
N PRO A 46 5.77 -1.09 -12.44
CA PRO A 46 7.05 -1.81 -12.43
C PRO A 46 8.14 -1.10 -13.24
N GLY A 47 7.78 -0.33 -14.26
CA GLY A 47 8.75 0.43 -15.05
C GLY A 47 9.56 1.45 -14.24
N ILE A 48 8.97 2.04 -13.20
CA ILE A 48 9.68 2.97 -12.30
C ILE A 48 10.71 2.22 -11.44
N LEU A 49 10.37 1.01 -11.02
CA LEU A 49 11.25 0.17 -10.22
C LEU A 49 12.42 -0.38 -11.04
N ILE A 50 12.15 -0.84 -12.27
CA ILE A 50 13.16 -1.42 -13.15
C ILE A 50 14.11 -0.33 -13.63
N GLY A 51 13.60 0.86 -13.98
CA GLY A 51 14.39 1.95 -14.53
C GLY A 51 14.86 1.69 -15.95
N ARG A 52 15.60 2.64 -16.50
CA ARG A 52 16.16 2.50 -17.86
C ARG A 52 17.26 1.42 -17.86
N GLY A 53 17.07 0.36 -18.66
CA GLY A 53 18.04 -0.72 -18.78
C GLY A 53 18.30 -1.54 -17.50
N GLY A 54 17.35 -1.53 -16.51
CA GLY A 54 17.51 -2.30 -15.27
C GLY A 54 18.32 -1.61 -14.17
N THR A 55 18.82 -0.40 -14.40
CA THR A 55 19.68 0.33 -13.42
C THR A 55 18.99 0.57 -12.08
N GLY A 56 17.66 0.78 -12.07
CA GLY A 56 16.91 1.00 -10.85
C GLY A 56 16.93 -0.20 -9.90
N LEU A 57 16.82 -1.41 -10.42
CA LEU A 57 16.92 -2.63 -9.60
C LEU A 57 18.32 -2.82 -9.03
N ASP A 58 19.36 -2.54 -9.82
CA ASP A 58 20.73 -2.67 -9.37
C ASP A 58 21.09 -1.65 -8.30
N GLU A 59 20.61 -0.42 -8.44
CA GLU A 59 20.75 0.61 -7.40
C GLU A 59 20.05 0.23 -6.11
N LEU A 60 18.83 -0.32 -6.19
CA LEU A 60 18.09 -0.81 -5.03
C LEU A 60 18.81 -1.98 -4.36
N LYS A 61 19.34 -2.93 -5.14
CA LYS A 61 20.14 -4.04 -4.61
C LYS A 61 21.36 -3.52 -3.85
N LYS A 62 22.16 -2.64 -4.48
CA LYS A 62 23.34 -2.04 -3.86
C LYS A 62 22.99 -1.31 -2.56
N PHE A 63 21.91 -0.53 -2.57
CA PHE A 63 21.47 0.22 -1.40
C PHE A 63 21.02 -0.68 -0.24
N LEU A 64 20.27 -1.75 -0.53
CA LEU A 64 19.86 -2.71 0.50
C LEU A 64 21.06 -3.48 1.08
N ILE A 65 21.99 -3.91 0.26
CA ILE A 65 23.22 -4.60 0.68
C ILE A 65 24.04 -3.71 1.63
N LEU A 66 24.19 -2.44 1.31
CA LEU A 66 24.90 -1.46 2.16
C LEU A 66 24.18 -1.24 3.49
N LYS A 67 22.84 -1.07 3.48
CA LYS A 67 22.05 -0.80 4.69
C LYS A 67 21.92 -2.01 5.62
N LEU A 68 21.93 -3.22 5.06
CA LEU A 68 21.77 -4.48 5.80
C LEU A 68 23.11 -5.13 6.16
N ASN A 69 24.25 -4.56 5.72
CA ASN A 69 25.59 -5.13 5.90
C ASN A 69 25.69 -6.60 5.43
N ILE A 70 25.01 -6.96 4.33
CA ILE A 70 25.05 -8.30 3.76
C ILE A 70 26.41 -8.47 3.08
N LYS A 71 27.19 -9.48 3.51
CA LYS A 71 28.54 -9.74 2.98
C LYS A 71 28.53 -10.20 1.52
N ASP A 72 27.52 -10.99 1.12
CA ASP A 72 27.46 -11.61 -0.21
C ASP A 72 26.42 -10.93 -1.09
N LYS A 73 26.87 -10.31 -2.18
CA LYS A 73 26.01 -9.61 -3.15
C LYS A 73 25.01 -10.52 -3.88
N ASN A 74 25.32 -11.82 -3.99
CA ASN A 74 24.50 -12.79 -4.71
C ASN A 74 23.34 -13.36 -3.88
N VAL A 75 23.28 -13.04 -2.59
CA VAL A 75 22.24 -13.52 -1.67
C VAL A 75 20.90 -12.82 -1.92
N LEU A 76 20.91 -11.55 -2.33
CA LEU A 76 19.71 -10.74 -2.49
C LEU A 76 19.19 -10.75 -3.93
N GLU A 77 17.98 -11.24 -4.13
CA GLU A 77 17.24 -11.22 -5.39
C GLU A 77 15.97 -10.39 -5.22
N ILE A 78 15.78 -9.37 -6.06
CA ILE A 78 14.58 -8.53 -6.07
C ILE A 78 13.77 -8.89 -7.32
N VAL A 79 12.52 -9.32 -7.10
CA VAL A 79 11.60 -9.71 -8.16
C VAL A 79 10.42 -8.76 -8.17
N PRO A 80 10.34 -7.84 -9.14
CA PRO A 80 9.14 -7.01 -9.30
C PRO A 80 7.98 -7.85 -9.81
N ARG A 81 6.81 -7.70 -9.19
CA ARG A 81 5.55 -8.30 -9.64
C ARG A 81 4.54 -7.20 -9.96
N ASP A 82 3.89 -7.33 -11.09
CA ASP A 82 2.85 -6.41 -11.53
C ASP A 82 1.52 -6.73 -10.85
N ILE A 83 0.76 -5.68 -10.52
CA ILE A 83 -0.58 -5.80 -9.94
C ILE A 83 -1.60 -5.60 -11.06
N LYS A 84 -2.39 -6.65 -11.36
CA LYS A 84 -3.40 -6.61 -12.42
C LYS A 84 -4.42 -5.47 -12.26
N SER A 85 -4.78 -5.11 -11.02
CA SER A 85 -5.77 -4.08 -10.73
C SER A 85 -5.35 -3.24 -9.51
N THR A 86 -4.77 -2.07 -9.78
CA THR A 86 -4.32 -1.12 -8.75
C THR A 86 -5.46 -0.59 -7.88
N ASP A 87 -6.64 -0.42 -8.49
CA ASP A 87 -7.82 0.13 -7.82
C ASP A 87 -8.56 -0.90 -6.93
N LEU A 88 -8.18 -2.18 -6.97
CA LEU A 88 -8.66 -3.20 -6.05
C LEU A 88 -7.73 -3.43 -4.85
N SER A 89 -6.60 -2.72 -4.76
CA SER A 89 -5.72 -2.75 -3.60
C SER A 89 -6.10 -1.65 -2.62
N ALA A 90 -6.53 -2.02 -1.42
CA ALA A 90 -6.92 -1.05 -0.38
C ALA A 90 -5.77 -0.12 0.01
N TYR A 91 -4.53 -0.61 -0.01
CA TYR A 91 -3.36 0.19 0.31
C TYR A 91 -3.11 1.31 -0.72
N LEU A 92 -3.15 0.99 -2.02
CA LEU A 92 -2.94 1.97 -3.08
C LEU A 92 -4.07 2.99 -3.15
N VAL A 93 -5.30 2.53 -2.94
CA VAL A 93 -6.47 3.40 -2.86
C VAL A 93 -6.37 4.35 -1.66
N ALA A 94 -6.01 3.84 -0.49
CA ALA A 94 -5.82 4.67 0.71
C ALA A 94 -4.69 5.69 0.51
N GLN A 95 -3.56 5.29 -0.09
CA GLN A 95 -2.47 6.21 -0.42
C GLN A 95 -2.92 7.32 -1.37
N SER A 96 -3.70 7.00 -2.40
CA SER A 96 -4.28 7.99 -3.30
C SER A 96 -5.21 8.98 -2.57
N VAL A 97 -6.01 8.50 -1.61
CA VAL A 97 -6.84 9.36 -0.75
C VAL A 97 -5.97 10.28 0.09
N VAL A 98 -4.93 9.75 0.73
CA VAL A 98 -3.98 10.54 1.55
C VAL A 98 -3.34 11.65 0.72
N GLU A 99 -2.84 11.35 -0.48
CA GLU A 99 -2.22 12.34 -1.36
C GLU A 99 -3.18 13.47 -1.74
N GLN A 100 -4.44 13.14 -2.03
CA GLN A 100 -5.47 14.13 -2.37
C GLN A 100 -5.85 15.01 -1.16
N LEU A 101 -5.94 14.42 0.05
CA LEU A 101 -6.20 15.17 1.27
C LEU A 101 -5.04 16.12 1.62
N VAL A 102 -3.79 15.70 1.43
CA VAL A 102 -2.60 16.54 1.61
C VAL A 102 -2.61 17.72 0.63
N LYS A 103 -3.09 17.51 -0.62
CA LYS A 103 -3.33 18.56 -1.62
C LYS A 103 -4.54 19.45 -1.31
N ARG A 104 -5.17 19.29 -0.13
CA ARG A 104 -6.32 20.07 0.34
C ARG A 104 -7.58 19.94 -0.51
N MET A 105 -7.77 18.82 -1.19
CA MET A 105 -9.04 18.52 -1.85
C MET A 105 -10.15 18.30 -0.82
N SER A 106 -11.39 18.66 -1.18
CA SER A 106 -12.55 18.41 -0.33
C SER A 106 -12.72 16.91 -0.04
N ALA A 107 -12.85 16.54 1.23
CA ALA A 107 -12.97 15.16 1.66
C ALA A 107 -14.14 14.41 0.99
N GLN A 108 -15.30 15.07 0.88
CA GLN A 108 -16.48 14.49 0.22
C GLN A 108 -16.22 14.22 -1.27
N ARG A 109 -15.57 15.16 -1.96
CA ARG A 109 -15.22 14.99 -3.38
C ARG A 109 -14.24 13.85 -3.58
N VAL A 110 -13.21 13.76 -2.74
CA VAL A 110 -12.21 12.68 -2.76
C VAL A 110 -12.87 11.32 -2.54
N MET A 111 -13.72 11.20 -1.50
CA MET A 111 -14.43 9.94 -1.22
C MET A 111 -15.31 9.51 -2.39
N ASN A 112 -16.07 10.44 -3.00
CA ASN A 112 -16.93 10.10 -4.14
C ASN A 112 -16.10 9.61 -5.33
N GLN A 113 -15.10 10.38 -5.73
CA GLN A 113 -14.24 10.06 -6.87
C GLN A 113 -13.55 8.70 -6.71
N VAL A 114 -13.08 8.40 -5.50
CA VAL A 114 -12.39 7.14 -5.22
C VAL A 114 -13.38 5.97 -5.21
N ILE A 115 -14.57 6.14 -4.61
CA ILE A 115 -15.63 5.12 -4.62
C ILE A 115 -16.02 4.78 -6.05
N ASP A 116 -16.30 5.77 -6.88
CA ASP A 116 -16.69 5.57 -8.29
C ASP A 116 -15.60 4.83 -9.07
N ARG A 117 -14.32 5.16 -8.83
CA ARG A 117 -13.18 4.51 -9.46
C ARG A 117 -13.05 3.05 -9.06
N VAL A 118 -13.15 2.73 -7.76
CA VAL A 118 -13.05 1.37 -7.23
C VAL A 118 -14.22 0.51 -7.70
N MET A 119 -15.44 1.06 -7.72
CA MET A 119 -16.61 0.34 -8.22
C MET A 119 -16.51 0.04 -9.72
N ARG A 120 -15.99 0.96 -10.54
CA ARG A 120 -15.72 0.73 -11.98
C ARG A 120 -14.63 -0.32 -12.20
N ALA A 121 -13.69 -0.47 -11.28
CA ALA A 121 -12.67 -1.52 -11.33
C ALA A 121 -13.19 -2.92 -11.01
N GLY A 122 -14.50 -3.05 -10.69
CA GLY A 122 -15.15 -4.34 -10.46
C GLY A 122 -15.25 -4.78 -9.00
N ALA A 123 -15.01 -3.89 -8.03
CA ALA A 123 -15.26 -4.20 -6.64
C ALA A 123 -16.76 -4.42 -6.37
N LYS A 124 -17.14 -5.43 -5.57
CA LYS A 124 -18.52 -5.65 -5.13
C LYS A 124 -19.00 -4.64 -4.10
N GLY A 125 -18.06 -4.03 -3.38
CA GLY A 125 -18.32 -2.97 -2.43
C GLY A 125 -17.08 -2.27 -1.95
N VAL A 126 -17.25 -1.02 -1.55
CA VAL A 126 -16.18 -0.19 -0.99
C VAL A 126 -16.73 0.66 0.16
N ARG A 127 -15.91 0.81 1.18
CA ARG A 127 -16.21 1.68 2.32
C ARG A 127 -14.98 2.48 2.67
N ILE A 128 -15.14 3.79 2.77
CA ILE A 128 -14.08 4.73 3.18
C ILE A 128 -14.54 5.46 4.44
N VAL A 129 -13.65 5.56 5.41
CA VAL A 129 -13.88 6.31 6.65
C VAL A 129 -12.71 7.24 6.88
N LEU A 130 -13.02 8.52 7.01
CA LEU A 130 -12.08 9.57 7.39
C LEU A 130 -12.39 10.00 8.83
N SER A 131 -11.36 10.15 9.66
CA SER A 131 -11.51 10.56 11.05
C SER A 131 -10.42 11.55 11.46
N GLY A 132 -10.80 12.65 12.10
CA GLY A 132 -9.89 13.72 12.51
C GLY A 132 -10.41 15.10 12.16
N ARG A 133 -9.50 16.07 12.06
CA ARG A 133 -9.82 17.47 11.69
C ARG A 133 -9.99 17.62 10.18
N ILE A 134 -11.10 17.06 9.67
CA ILE A 134 -11.38 17.02 8.23
C ILE A 134 -11.62 18.43 7.70
N GLY A 135 -10.94 18.78 6.60
CA GLY A 135 -10.98 20.12 6.03
C GLY A 135 -10.33 21.20 6.91
N GLY A 136 -9.70 20.81 8.01
CA GLY A 136 -9.05 21.71 8.96
C GLY A 136 -10.01 22.30 10.01
N ALA A 137 -11.16 21.66 10.24
CA ALA A 137 -12.09 22.03 11.31
C ALA A 137 -11.41 21.98 12.68
N ASP A 138 -11.86 22.81 13.64
CA ASP A 138 -11.29 22.84 14.99
C ASP A 138 -11.68 21.60 15.79
N ILE A 139 -12.90 21.10 15.59
CA ILE A 139 -13.41 19.89 16.21
C ILE A 139 -13.21 18.70 15.27
N ALA A 140 -12.60 17.63 15.78
CA ALA A 140 -12.46 16.38 15.05
C ALA A 140 -13.83 15.74 14.82
N ARG A 141 -14.02 15.21 13.60
CA ARG A 141 -15.24 14.49 13.23
C ARG A 141 -14.91 13.25 12.41
N ARG A 142 -15.91 12.41 12.24
CA ARG A 142 -15.82 11.19 11.44
C ARG A 142 -16.80 11.28 10.28
N GLU A 143 -16.26 11.16 9.07
CA GLU A 143 -17.05 11.07 7.84
C GLU A 143 -16.88 9.67 7.25
N ARG A 144 -17.98 9.09 6.78
CA ARG A 144 -17.98 7.78 6.13
C ARG A 144 -18.77 7.82 4.84
N LYS A 145 -18.30 7.11 3.83
CA LYS A 145 -19.05 6.78 2.62
C LYS A 145 -18.84 5.32 2.26
N ALA A 146 -19.88 4.72 1.72
CA ALA A 146 -19.85 3.34 1.24
C ALA A 146 -20.71 3.22 -0.01
N ALA A 147 -20.34 2.29 -0.89
CA ALA A 147 -21.13 1.87 -2.04
C ALA A 147 -21.00 0.36 -2.20
N GLY A 148 -22.06 -0.28 -2.73
CA GLY A 148 -22.10 -1.72 -2.88
C GLY A 148 -22.28 -2.49 -1.56
N VAL A 149 -21.98 -3.78 -1.61
CA VAL A 149 -22.20 -4.70 -0.48
C VAL A 149 -20.89 -4.89 0.29
N MET A 150 -20.92 -4.67 1.62
CA MET A 150 -19.76 -4.80 2.49
C MET A 150 -20.08 -5.69 3.70
N PRO A 151 -20.13 -7.01 3.53
CA PRO A 151 -20.47 -7.94 4.60
C PRO A 151 -19.22 -8.22 5.45
N LEU A 152 -19.08 -7.53 6.59
CA LEU A 152 -17.89 -7.66 7.46
C LEU A 152 -17.88 -8.93 8.32
N HIS A 153 -19.00 -9.66 8.40
CA HIS A 153 -19.12 -10.88 9.21
C HIS A 153 -19.02 -12.18 8.41
N THR A 154 -19.03 -12.11 7.08
CA THR A 154 -19.01 -13.28 6.20
C THR A 154 -17.58 -13.73 5.96
N LEU A 155 -17.19 -14.91 6.46
CA LEU A 155 -15.83 -15.44 6.35
C LEU A 155 -15.38 -15.75 4.91
N ARG A 156 -16.32 -16.00 4.00
CA ARG A 156 -16.04 -16.30 2.59
C ARG A 156 -15.69 -15.07 1.75
N GLN A 157 -15.86 -13.85 2.29
CA GLN A 157 -15.64 -12.62 1.54
C GLN A 157 -14.17 -12.21 1.60
N ASP A 158 -13.57 -11.97 0.43
CA ASP A 158 -12.25 -11.36 0.31
C ASP A 158 -12.38 -9.83 0.50
N ILE A 159 -12.09 -9.39 1.72
CA ILE A 159 -12.12 -7.97 2.09
C ILE A 159 -10.71 -7.50 2.37
N ASP A 160 -10.20 -6.66 1.48
CA ASP A 160 -8.94 -5.97 1.68
C ASP A 160 -9.15 -4.72 2.56
N PHE A 161 -8.35 -4.58 3.61
CA PHE A 161 -8.47 -3.49 4.58
C PHE A 161 -7.13 -2.82 4.86
N VAL A 162 -7.17 -1.49 4.91
CA VAL A 162 -6.01 -0.69 5.27
C VAL A 162 -6.41 0.52 6.13
N SER A 163 -5.52 0.89 7.05
CA SER A 163 -5.61 2.10 7.87
C SER A 163 -4.31 2.88 7.76
N ILE A 164 -4.36 4.10 7.18
CA ILE A 164 -3.18 4.96 6.99
C ILE A 164 -3.47 6.36 7.54
N PRO A 165 -2.54 6.98 8.29
CA PRO A 165 -2.66 8.37 8.69
C PRO A 165 -2.25 9.31 7.55
N ALA A 166 -3.07 10.34 7.27
CA ALA A 166 -2.73 11.44 6.38
C ALA A 166 -2.21 12.62 7.21
N MET A 167 -0.95 12.99 7.03
CA MET A 167 -0.37 14.18 7.68
C MET A 167 -0.78 15.42 6.91
N THR A 168 -1.71 16.20 7.46
CA THR A 168 -2.14 17.48 6.90
C THR A 168 -1.51 18.64 7.66
N LYS A 169 -1.58 19.86 7.12
CA LYS A 169 -1.04 21.06 7.79
C LYS A 169 -1.68 21.34 9.16
N ARG A 170 -2.89 20.82 9.41
CA ARG A 170 -3.66 21.03 10.66
C ARG A 170 -3.74 19.78 11.54
N GLY A 171 -2.87 18.80 11.32
CA GLY A 171 -2.77 17.56 12.09
C GLY A 171 -3.05 16.31 11.27
N TYR A 172 -3.14 15.18 11.94
CA TYR A 172 -3.38 13.89 11.32
C TYR A 172 -4.85 13.64 11.06
N VAL A 173 -5.15 13.09 9.89
CA VAL A 173 -6.47 12.54 9.53
C VAL A 173 -6.30 11.07 9.27
N GLY A 174 -6.99 10.23 10.03
CA GLY A 174 -7.00 8.77 9.82
C GLY A 174 -7.84 8.41 8.60
N VAL A 175 -7.29 7.65 7.68
CA VAL A 175 -7.95 7.11 6.48
C VAL A 175 -8.06 5.62 6.64
N LYS A 176 -9.29 5.08 6.63
CA LYS A 176 -9.56 3.64 6.62
C LYS A 176 -10.33 3.28 5.36
N VAL A 177 -9.86 2.27 4.65
CA VAL A 177 -10.47 1.79 3.40
C VAL A 177 -10.71 0.31 3.51
N TRP A 178 -11.91 -0.13 3.11
CA TRP A 178 -12.30 -1.52 2.93
C TRP A 178 -12.75 -1.71 1.49
N ILE A 179 -12.26 -2.74 0.84
CA ILE A 179 -12.64 -3.10 -0.52
C ILE A 179 -13.05 -4.58 -0.52
N ASN A 180 -14.29 -4.83 -0.91
CA ASN A 180 -14.80 -6.18 -1.10
C ASN A 180 -14.53 -6.62 -2.55
N LYS A 181 -13.65 -7.60 -2.73
CA LYS A 181 -13.30 -8.16 -4.04
C LYS A 181 -14.30 -9.25 -4.49
N GLY A 182 -15.07 -9.79 -3.57
CA GLY A 182 -16.04 -10.84 -3.82
C GLY A 182 -15.86 -12.04 -2.91
N GLU A 183 -16.51 -13.15 -3.26
CA GLU A 183 -16.38 -14.41 -2.55
C GLU A 183 -15.18 -15.18 -3.09
N VAL A 184 -14.43 -15.80 -2.18
CA VAL A 184 -13.40 -16.77 -2.52
C VAL A 184 -14.08 -18.12 -2.62
N GLU A 185 -14.03 -18.75 -3.79
CA GLU A 185 -14.39 -20.16 -3.95
C GLU A 185 -13.33 -20.99 -3.21
N ILE A 186 -13.79 -21.74 -2.23
CA ILE A 186 -12.96 -22.65 -1.40
C ILE A 186 -12.95 -24.02 -2.06
#